data_09e8d522dd325e1cf7a1880a94a8bd0d
#
_entry.id   09e8d522dd325e1cf7a1880a94a8bd0d
#
_cell.length_a   1.000
_cell.length_b   1.000
_cell.length_c   1.000
_cell.angle_alpha   90.00
_cell.angle_beta   90.00
_cell.angle_gamma   90.00
#
_symmetry.space_group_name_H-M   'P 1'
#
loop_
_entity.id
_entity.type
_entity.pdbx_description
1 polymer ?
#
loop_
_entity_poly.entity_id
_entity_poly.type
_entity_poly.pdbx_seq_one_letter_code
_entity_poly.pdbx_strand_id
1 'polypeptide(L)'
;MYQFDKRIVMTLDAGGTNFVFSAIQANEEIVEPITLPSNGKNLEKCLDTMVTGFSAIKMKLAEEPVAISFAFPGPADYVNGIIGDLKNLPAFQGGVALGAFLKNKFGIPVFINNDGDLFAYGEALAGALPEVNRMLQDAGRNKVYKNLIGITLGTGFGGGVVRDRELFLGDNGAAAEVWVLRDKREPVYGVEEGISIRAIKREYARLSGDSRELTPRDIFEIAEGNMEGNSAAAKETFEHAGEVLGEAIASMNAVVDGIVVIGGGIVAAQKYLMPAVMRELNGTLSMYEGAPADRMEMKAFFLNDPVDREAFLTPTVKHIVVPGTTDTVEYDPVKRMG
;
A
#
# COMPACT_ATOMS: atom_id res chain seq x y z
N MET A 1 -13.29 13.23 -4.71
CA MET A 1 -12.86 14.52 -5.28
C MET A 1 -12.91 14.49 -6.81
N TYR A 2 -12.41 13.44 -7.46
CA TYR A 2 -12.32 13.36 -8.94
C TYR A 2 -13.49 12.64 -9.62
N GLN A 3 -14.53 12.26 -8.91
CA GLN A 3 -15.70 11.54 -9.44
C GLN A 3 -16.49 12.30 -10.54
N PHE A 4 -16.22 13.60 -10.73
CA PHE A 4 -16.80 14.42 -11.78
C PHE A 4 -15.77 14.95 -12.78
N ASP A 5 -14.52 14.48 -12.68
CA ASP A 5 -13.46 14.89 -13.59
C ASP A 5 -13.67 14.22 -14.96
N LYS A 6 -13.85 15.03 -15.99
CA LYS A 6 -14.10 14.54 -17.35
C LYS A 6 -12.82 14.24 -18.14
N ARG A 7 -11.66 14.53 -17.57
CA ARG A 7 -10.38 14.22 -18.23
C ARG A 7 -10.17 12.71 -18.30
N ILE A 8 -9.74 12.25 -19.46
CA ILE A 8 -9.42 10.83 -19.68
C ILE A 8 -7.91 10.64 -19.51
N VAL A 9 -7.52 9.66 -18.73
CA VAL A 9 -6.12 9.25 -18.53
C VAL A 9 -5.96 7.81 -18.98
N MET A 10 -5.04 7.56 -19.91
CA MET A 10 -4.67 6.19 -20.29
C MET A 10 -3.76 5.59 -19.22
N THR A 11 -4.00 4.32 -18.89
CA THR A 11 -3.31 3.61 -17.81
C THR A 11 -2.65 2.32 -18.31
N LEU A 12 -1.67 1.84 -17.56
CA LEU A 12 -0.97 0.58 -17.79
C LEU A 12 -0.71 -0.09 -16.44
N ASP A 13 -1.07 -1.36 -16.32
CA ASP A 13 -0.52 -2.26 -15.31
C ASP A 13 0.65 -3.02 -15.94
N ALA A 14 1.87 -2.67 -15.50
CA ALA A 14 3.11 -3.17 -16.08
C ALA A 14 3.60 -4.43 -15.34
N GLY A 15 2.98 -5.56 -15.61
CA GLY A 15 3.42 -6.85 -15.09
C GLY A 15 4.68 -7.40 -15.82
N GLY A 16 5.42 -8.27 -15.13
CA GLY A 16 6.63 -8.86 -15.71
C GLY A 16 6.39 -9.72 -16.96
N THR A 17 5.20 -10.33 -17.10
CA THR A 17 4.83 -11.20 -18.22
C THR A 17 3.90 -10.49 -19.21
N ASN A 18 2.92 -9.77 -18.70
CA ASN A 18 1.89 -9.10 -19.48
C ASN A 18 1.78 -7.64 -19.08
N PHE A 19 1.40 -6.81 -20.00
CA PHE A 19 0.97 -5.44 -19.85
C PHE A 19 -0.54 -5.35 -20.06
N VAL A 20 -1.25 -4.70 -19.12
CA VAL A 20 -2.69 -4.48 -19.21
C VAL A 20 -2.95 -2.99 -19.38
N PHE A 21 -3.47 -2.60 -20.53
CA PHE A 21 -3.75 -1.21 -20.90
C PHE A 21 -5.23 -0.91 -20.70
N SER A 22 -5.54 0.26 -20.16
CA SER A 22 -6.91 0.75 -19.98
C SER A 22 -6.97 2.29 -20.03
N ALA A 23 -8.13 2.85 -19.73
CA ALA A 23 -8.32 4.27 -19.54
C ALA A 23 -9.33 4.54 -18.43
N ILE A 24 -9.06 5.59 -17.65
CA ILE A 24 -9.86 6.00 -16.49
C ILE A 24 -10.43 7.40 -16.74
N GLN A 25 -11.70 7.59 -16.36
CA GLN A 25 -12.37 8.88 -16.25
C GLN A 25 -13.24 8.87 -15.00
N ALA A 26 -13.24 9.95 -14.22
CA ALA A 26 -14.07 10.06 -13.01
C ALA A 26 -13.92 8.91 -12.00
N ASN A 27 -12.70 8.37 -11.85
CA ASN A 27 -12.34 7.20 -11.03
C ASN A 27 -12.89 5.86 -11.53
N GLU A 28 -13.41 5.80 -12.75
CA GLU A 28 -13.95 4.57 -13.35
C GLU A 28 -13.16 4.17 -14.59
N GLU A 29 -12.99 2.88 -14.80
CA GLU A 29 -12.46 2.32 -16.05
C GLU A 29 -13.53 2.45 -17.14
N ILE A 30 -13.18 3.11 -18.25
CA ILE A 30 -14.15 3.48 -19.29
C ILE A 30 -14.04 2.68 -20.58
N VAL A 31 -13.09 1.76 -20.65
CA VAL A 31 -12.87 0.87 -21.80
C VAL A 31 -12.52 -0.53 -21.33
N GLU A 32 -12.88 -1.54 -22.11
CA GLU A 32 -12.40 -2.91 -21.90
C GLU A 32 -10.87 -2.95 -22.00
N PRO A 33 -10.15 -3.46 -20.98
CA PRO A 33 -8.70 -3.55 -20.97
C PRO A 33 -8.15 -4.37 -22.15
N ILE A 34 -6.93 -4.04 -22.52
CA ILE A 34 -6.17 -4.78 -23.56
C ILE A 34 -4.94 -5.38 -22.90
N THR A 35 -4.81 -6.69 -22.97
CA THR A 35 -3.64 -7.42 -22.46
C THR A 35 -2.71 -7.81 -23.60
N LEU A 36 -1.43 -7.43 -23.48
CA LEU A 36 -0.36 -7.77 -24.44
C LEU A 36 0.83 -8.37 -23.67
N PRO A 37 1.65 -9.24 -24.32
CA PRO A 37 2.92 -9.70 -23.73
C PRO A 37 3.86 -8.54 -23.45
N SER A 38 4.49 -8.50 -22.27
CA SER A 38 5.41 -7.41 -21.90
C SER A 38 6.68 -7.33 -22.74
N ASN A 39 7.13 -8.48 -23.29
CA ASN A 39 8.40 -8.62 -24.03
C ASN A 39 9.62 -8.07 -23.25
N GLY A 40 9.60 -8.12 -21.92
CA GLY A 40 10.55 -7.45 -21.01
C GLY A 40 12.02 -7.85 -21.13
N LYS A 41 12.36 -8.82 -21.98
CA LYS A 41 13.73 -9.23 -22.32
C LYS A 41 14.29 -8.52 -23.55
N ASN A 42 13.45 -7.81 -24.31
CA ASN A 42 13.84 -7.10 -25.53
C ASN A 42 13.24 -5.69 -25.51
N LEU A 43 14.11 -4.68 -25.37
CA LEU A 43 13.69 -3.29 -25.22
C LEU A 43 12.83 -2.80 -26.38
N GLU A 44 13.24 -3.04 -27.62
CA GLU A 44 12.52 -2.60 -28.82
C GLU A 44 11.11 -3.17 -28.85
N LYS A 45 10.97 -4.48 -28.66
CA LYS A 45 9.66 -5.14 -28.61
C LYS A 45 8.82 -4.68 -27.42
N CYS A 46 9.44 -4.45 -26.26
CA CYS A 46 8.74 -3.94 -25.09
C CYS A 46 8.17 -2.54 -25.34
N LEU A 47 8.97 -1.63 -25.91
CA LEU A 47 8.54 -0.29 -26.28
C LEU A 47 7.47 -0.32 -27.38
N ASP A 48 7.61 -1.19 -28.39
CA ASP A 48 6.57 -1.39 -29.42
C ASP A 48 5.26 -1.91 -28.83
N THR A 49 5.33 -2.82 -27.86
CA THR A 49 4.13 -3.28 -27.12
C THR A 49 3.44 -2.13 -26.41
N MET A 50 4.20 -1.24 -25.75
CA MET A 50 3.62 -0.07 -25.08
C MET A 50 2.95 0.88 -26.06
N VAL A 51 3.61 1.18 -27.18
CA VAL A 51 3.03 2.03 -28.23
C VAL A 51 1.76 1.40 -28.81
N THR A 52 1.80 0.10 -29.09
CA THR A 52 0.65 -0.63 -29.63
C THR A 52 -0.53 -0.63 -28.67
N GLY A 53 -0.29 -0.94 -27.39
CA GLY A 53 -1.34 -0.99 -26.38
C GLY A 53 -2.01 0.37 -26.13
N PHE A 54 -1.22 1.41 -25.89
CA PHE A 54 -1.78 2.75 -25.73
C PHE A 54 -2.46 3.28 -26.99
N SER A 55 -1.94 2.96 -28.19
CA SER A 55 -2.62 3.33 -29.45
C SER A 55 -3.97 2.63 -29.61
N ALA A 56 -4.05 1.34 -29.24
CA ALA A 56 -5.27 0.58 -29.28
C ALA A 56 -6.32 1.08 -28.27
N ILE A 57 -5.88 1.50 -27.07
CA ILE A 57 -6.77 2.16 -26.10
C ILE A 57 -7.23 3.50 -26.66
N LYS A 58 -6.32 4.35 -27.15
CA LYS A 58 -6.66 5.65 -27.71
C LYS A 58 -7.74 5.56 -28.80
N MET A 59 -7.67 4.55 -29.67
CA MET A 59 -8.69 4.30 -30.72
C MET A 59 -10.07 3.94 -30.18
N LYS A 60 -10.18 3.43 -28.95
CA LYS A 60 -11.47 3.10 -28.31
C LYS A 60 -12.10 4.31 -27.62
N LEU A 61 -11.35 5.39 -27.39
CA LEU A 61 -11.85 6.57 -26.68
C LEU A 61 -12.67 7.46 -27.58
N ALA A 62 -13.77 7.99 -27.02
CA ALA A 62 -14.62 8.97 -27.72
C ALA A 62 -14.01 10.39 -27.73
N GLU A 63 -13.14 10.69 -26.76
CA GLU A 63 -12.47 11.98 -26.59
C GLU A 63 -10.94 11.76 -26.45
N GLU A 64 -10.15 12.79 -26.73
CA GLU A 64 -8.70 12.74 -26.62
C GLU A 64 -8.25 12.61 -25.16
N PRO A 65 -7.36 11.65 -24.84
CA PRO A 65 -6.81 11.54 -23.49
C PRO A 65 -5.86 12.71 -23.21
N VAL A 66 -5.86 13.17 -21.95
CA VAL A 66 -5.02 14.30 -21.51
C VAL A 66 -3.66 13.89 -20.97
N ALA A 67 -3.49 12.62 -20.59
CA ALA A 67 -2.25 12.09 -20.03
C ALA A 67 -2.18 10.56 -20.17
N ILE A 68 -0.95 10.05 -19.97
CA ILE A 68 -0.67 8.65 -19.65
C ILE A 68 -0.18 8.61 -18.21
N SER A 69 -0.72 7.70 -17.36
CA SER A 69 -0.25 7.51 -15.99
C SER A 69 -0.22 6.04 -15.64
N PHE A 70 0.91 5.55 -15.10
CA PHE A 70 1.04 4.15 -14.76
C PHE A 70 2.11 3.88 -13.71
N ALA A 71 1.98 2.70 -13.06
CA ALA A 71 3.02 2.14 -12.22
C ALA A 71 4.06 1.41 -13.06
N PHE A 72 5.33 1.55 -12.68
CA PHE A 72 6.40 0.75 -13.23
C PHE A 72 7.35 0.31 -12.11
N PRO A 73 7.84 -0.95 -12.13
CA PRO A 73 8.74 -1.42 -11.08
C PRO A 73 9.99 -0.55 -10.91
N GLY A 74 10.46 -0.43 -9.68
CA GLY A 74 11.68 0.28 -9.31
C GLY A 74 12.85 -0.64 -8.98
N PRO A 75 14.02 -0.04 -8.68
CA PRO A 75 14.24 1.41 -8.52
C PRO A 75 14.29 2.17 -9.85
N ALA A 76 13.83 3.44 -9.85
CA ALA A 76 13.78 4.28 -11.03
C ALA A 76 13.83 5.78 -10.66
N ASP A 77 14.23 6.63 -11.58
CA ASP A 77 14.03 8.07 -11.48
C ASP A 77 12.64 8.43 -12.03
N TYR A 78 11.63 8.27 -11.18
CA TYR A 78 10.23 8.48 -11.56
C TYR A 78 9.94 9.93 -11.95
N VAL A 79 10.60 10.90 -11.33
CA VAL A 79 10.43 12.34 -11.61
C VAL A 79 10.80 12.66 -13.05
N ASN A 80 11.88 12.08 -13.54
CA ASN A 80 12.34 12.24 -14.92
C ASN A 80 11.82 11.16 -15.88
N GLY A 81 11.09 10.16 -15.37
CA GLY A 81 10.56 9.05 -16.15
C GLY A 81 11.65 8.15 -16.73
N ILE A 82 12.77 7.96 -16.00
CA ILE A 82 13.89 7.12 -16.39
C ILE A 82 13.84 5.81 -15.61
N ILE A 83 13.68 4.71 -16.32
CA ILE A 83 13.64 3.35 -15.75
C ILE A 83 15.01 2.70 -16.00
N GLY A 84 15.61 2.13 -14.95
CA GLY A 84 16.93 1.49 -15.09
C GLY A 84 17.14 0.32 -14.13
N ASP A 85 18.09 -0.52 -14.50
CA ASP A 85 18.72 -1.58 -13.68
C ASP A 85 17.74 -2.56 -12.99
N LEU A 86 16.61 -2.86 -13.63
CA LEU A 86 15.61 -3.77 -13.13
C LEU A 86 16.04 -5.23 -13.33
N LYS A 87 16.12 -6.01 -12.24
CA LYS A 87 16.45 -7.44 -12.28
C LYS A 87 15.45 -8.25 -13.12
N ASN A 88 14.16 -7.89 -13.05
CA ASN A 88 13.08 -8.61 -13.72
C ASN A 88 12.83 -8.14 -15.17
N LEU A 89 13.39 -7.01 -15.56
CA LEU A 89 13.29 -6.42 -16.90
C LEU A 89 14.69 -6.05 -17.40
N PRO A 90 15.53 -7.01 -17.73
CA PRO A 90 16.95 -6.76 -18.08
C PRO A 90 17.13 -5.89 -19.32
N ALA A 91 16.08 -5.73 -20.13
CA ALA A 91 16.09 -4.82 -21.27
C ALA A 91 16.24 -3.33 -20.89
N PHE A 92 15.96 -2.99 -19.62
CA PHE A 92 16.06 -1.60 -19.13
C PHE A 92 17.40 -1.27 -18.48
N GLN A 93 18.39 -2.18 -18.51
CA GLN A 93 19.72 -1.92 -17.98
C GLN A 93 20.38 -0.71 -18.66
N GLY A 94 21.06 0.11 -17.83
CA GLY A 94 21.72 1.32 -18.28
C GLY A 94 20.82 2.54 -18.41
N GLY A 95 19.53 2.42 -18.06
CA GLY A 95 18.58 3.52 -18.05
C GLY A 95 17.86 3.74 -19.39
N VAL A 96 16.52 3.76 -19.32
CA VAL A 96 15.64 4.05 -20.47
C VAL A 96 14.75 5.24 -20.12
N ALA A 97 14.83 6.32 -20.91
CA ALA A 97 13.98 7.50 -20.76
C ALA A 97 12.54 7.23 -21.24
N LEU A 98 11.85 6.32 -20.55
CA LEU A 98 10.53 5.80 -20.93
C LEU A 98 9.47 6.90 -20.97
N GLY A 99 9.47 7.80 -19.98
CA GLY A 99 8.53 8.92 -19.92
C GLY A 99 8.67 9.85 -21.13
N ALA A 100 9.89 10.24 -21.47
CA ALA A 100 10.17 11.08 -22.66
C ALA A 100 9.83 10.35 -23.96
N PHE A 101 10.13 9.06 -24.06
CA PHE A 101 9.78 8.24 -25.23
C PHE A 101 8.27 8.24 -25.49
N LEU A 102 7.45 7.90 -24.48
CA LEU A 102 5.99 7.87 -24.60
C LEU A 102 5.40 9.26 -24.85
N LYS A 103 5.93 10.30 -24.18
CA LYS A 103 5.54 11.69 -24.42
C LYS A 103 5.76 12.11 -25.88
N ASN A 104 6.90 11.75 -26.45
CA ASN A 104 7.19 12.05 -27.85
C ASN A 104 6.26 11.30 -28.83
N LYS A 105 5.85 10.07 -28.48
CA LYS A 105 4.95 9.25 -29.31
C LYS A 105 3.51 9.73 -29.31
N PHE A 106 3.00 10.15 -28.14
CA PHE A 106 1.59 10.48 -27.96
C PHE A 106 1.28 11.98 -27.86
N GLY A 107 2.30 12.82 -27.67
CA GLY A 107 2.14 14.28 -27.59
C GLY A 107 1.45 14.77 -26.31
N ILE A 108 1.29 13.93 -25.31
CA ILE A 108 0.63 14.22 -24.02
C ILE A 108 1.58 13.94 -22.85
N PRO A 109 1.35 14.55 -21.66
CA PRO A 109 2.11 14.27 -20.45
C PRO A 109 2.10 12.79 -20.06
N VAL A 110 3.23 12.31 -19.54
CA VAL A 110 3.40 10.93 -19.05
C VAL A 110 3.88 10.98 -17.61
N PHE A 111 3.17 10.31 -16.73
CA PHE A 111 3.47 10.19 -15.30
C PHE A 111 3.75 8.72 -14.97
N ILE A 112 4.94 8.45 -14.46
CA ILE A 112 5.35 7.12 -14.02
C ILE A 112 5.66 7.21 -12.54
N ASN A 113 5.17 6.26 -11.75
CA ASN A 113 5.47 6.15 -10.32
C ASN A 113 5.75 4.70 -9.94
N ASN A 114 6.19 4.50 -8.70
CA ASN A 114 6.25 3.20 -8.08
C ASN A 114 4.83 2.64 -7.87
N ASP A 115 4.66 1.31 -7.83
CA ASP A 115 3.38 0.65 -7.59
C ASP A 115 2.82 0.91 -6.19
N GLY A 116 3.69 0.91 -5.16
CA GLY A 116 3.32 1.25 -3.79
C GLY A 116 2.86 2.70 -3.66
N ASP A 117 3.53 3.63 -4.33
CA ASP A 117 3.16 5.04 -4.38
C ASP A 117 1.80 5.25 -5.04
N LEU A 118 1.56 4.63 -6.20
CA LEU A 118 0.27 4.76 -6.88
C LEU A 118 -0.87 4.09 -6.10
N PHE A 119 -0.60 2.96 -5.43
CA PHE A 119 -1.56 2.35 -4.52
C PHE A 119 -1.94 3.34 -3.41
N ALA A 120 -0.96 3.86 -2.67
CA ALA A 120 -1.20 4.82 -1.60
C ALA A 120 -1.93 6.07 -2.08
N TYR A 121 -1.55 6.60 -3.24
CA TYR A 121 -2.16 7.80 -3.80
C TYR A 121 -3.59 7.56 -4.26
N GLY A 122 -3.86 6.42 -4.89
CA GLY A 122 -5.22 6.00 -5.27
C GLY A 122 -6.15 5.89 -4.06
N GLU A 123 -5.69 5.23 -2.99
CA GLU A 123 -6.42 5.10 -1.73
C GLU A 123 -6.66 6.44 -1.02
N ALA A 124 -5.73 7.40 -1.17
CA ALA A 124 -5.89 8.73 -0.61
C ALA A 124 -6.86 9.62 -1.40
N LEU A 125 -6.96 9.44 -2.71
CA LEU A 125 -7.80 10.29 -3.57
C LEU A 125 -9.22 9.75 -3.77
N ALA A 126 -9.37 8.43 -3.89
CA ALA A 126 -10.62 7.79 -4.31
C ALA A 126 -11.02 6.55 -3.50
N GLY A 127 -10.15 6.06 -2.61
CA GLY A 127 -10.34 4.84 -1.82
C GLY A 127 -10.60 5.11 -0.34
N ALA A 128 -9.79 4.51 0.52
CA ALA A 128 -10.02 4.44 1.96
C ALA A 128 -10.03 5.80 2.67
N LEU A 129 -9.17 6.75 2.30
CA LEU A 129 -9.11 8.03 3.02
C LEU A 129 -10.41 8.85 2.89
N PRO A 130 -11.00 9.06 1.70
CA PRO A 130 -12.33 9.69 1.59
C PRO A 130 -13.43 8.86 2.25
N GLU A 131 -13.35 7.53 2.24
CA GLU A 131 -14.34 6.67 2.91
C GLU A 131 -14.31 6.85 4.44
N VAL A 132 -13.14 6.80 5.06
CA VAL A 132 -12.96 7.04 6.51
C VAL A 132 -13.47 8.44 6.88
N ASN A 133 -13.15 9.45 6.10
CA ASN A 133 -13.64 10.81 6.36
C ASN A 133 -15.17 10.92 6.24
N ARG A 134 -15.78 10.19 5.30
CA ARG A 134 -17.24 10.11 5.19
C ARG A 134 -17.86 9.42 6.41
N MET A 135 -17.31 8.27 6.83
CA MET A 135 -17.77 7.57 8.03
C MET A 135 -17.72 8.47 9.28
N LEU A 136 -16.65 9.24 9.45
CA LEU A 136 -16.55 10.23 10.53
C LEU A 136 -17.60 11.34 10.43
N GLN A 137 -17.83 11.88 9.24
CA GLN A 137 -18.84 12.88 9.00
C GLN A 137 -20.25 12.36 9.31
N ASP A 138 -20.58 11.15 8.86
CA ASP A 138 -21.87 10.49 9.09
C ASP A 138 -22.08 10.19 10.60
N ALA A 139 -21.00 9.96 11.34
CA ALA A 139 -21.00 9.83 12.81
C ALA A 139 -20.98 11.17 13.57
N GLY A 140 -21.14 12.31 12.85
CA GLY A 140 -21.14 13.66 13.45
C GLY A 140 -19.78 14.13 13.97
N ARG A 141 -18.66 13.54 13.48
CA ARG A 141 -17.30 13.90 13.90
C ARG A 141 -16.73 15.02 13.02
N ASN A 142 -16.06 15.97 13.65
CA ASN A 142 -15.38 17.09 12.96
C ASN A 142 -13.94 16.74 12.53
N LYS A 143 -13.42 15.56 12.92
CA LYS A 143 -12.07 15.11 12.53
C LYS A 143 -12.03 14.78 11.03
N VAL A 144 -11.00 15.28 10.36
CA VAL A 144 -10.70 14.98 8.96
C VAL A 144 -9.25 14.50 8.88
N TYR A 145 -9.06 13.29 8.38
CA TYR A 145 -7.73 12.78 8.05
C TYR A 145 -7.30 13.27 6.67
N LYS A 146 -6.01 13.57 6.52
CA LYS A 146 -5.40 14.06 5.27
C LYS A 146 -4.18 13.25 4.86
N ASN A 147 -3.62 12.50 5.83
CA ASN A 147 -2.43 11.68 5.64
C ASN A 147 -2.81 10.21 5.53
N LEU A 148 -2.10 9.47 4.69
CA LEU A 148 -2.29 8.04 4.50
C LEU A 148 -0.94 7.37 4.28
N ILE A 149 -0.79 6.17 4.85
CA ILE A 149 0.28 5.22 4.53
C ILE A 149 -0.37 4.06 3.77
N GLY A 150 0.03 3.84 2.53
CA GLY A 150 -0.33 2.66 1.77
C GLY A 150 0.76 1.60 1.88
N ILE A 151 0.39 0.35 2.08
CA ILE A 151 1.30 -0.79 2.17
C ILE A 151 0.84 -1.88 1.21
N THR A 152 1.75 -2.42 0.43
CA THR A 152 1.47 -3.53 -0.48
C THR A 152 2.24 -4.78 -0.06
N LEU A 153 1.51 -5.87 0.18
CA LEU A 153 2.03 -7.17 0.61
C LEU A 153 1.95 -8.19 -0.55
N GLY A 154 3.08 -8.47 -1.17
CA GLY A 154 3.15 -9.34 -2.33
C GLY A 154 4.50 -10.02 -2.49
N THR A 155 5.06 -9.99 -3.70
CA THR A 155 6.43 -10.46 -3.98
C THR A 155 7.44 -9.76 -3.09
N GLY A 156 7.22 -8.46 -2.83
CA GLY A 156 7.95 -7.63 -1.89
C GLY A 156 7.05 -6.99 -0.84
N PHE A 157 7.63 -6.04 -0.11
CA PHE A 157 6.97 -5.17 0.86
C PHE A 157 7.09 -3.73 0.35
N GLY A 158 6.06 -3.28 -0.36
CA GLY A 158 5.99 -1.93 -0.90
C GLY A 158 5.25 -0.96 0.01
N GLY A 159 5.52 0.32 -0.16
CA GLY A 159 4.81 1.37 0.55
C GLY A 159 4.73 2.66 -0.25
N GLY A 160 3.82 3.53 0.18
CA GLY A 160 3.68 4.89 -0.29
C GLY A 160 3.15 5.77 0.83
N VAL A 161 3.54 7.03 0.85
CA VAL A 161 3.08 8.00 1.84
C VAL A 161 2.37 9.16 1.15
N VAL A 162 1.18 9.47 1.62
CA VAL A 162 0.43 10.64 1.20
C VAL A 162 0.31 11.59 2.40
N ARG A 163 0.71 12.84 2.20
CA ARG A 163 0.64 13.90 3.21
C ARG A 163 -0.18 15.05 2.66
N ASP A 164 -1.13 15.53 3.44
CA ASP A 164 -2.05 16.61 3.02
C ASP A 164 -2.74 16.32 1.67
N ARG A 165 -3.01 15.05 1.37
CA ARG A 165 -3.56 14.55 0.10
C ARG A 165 -2.63 14.66 -1.11
N GLU A 166 -1.33 14.89 -0.88
CA GLU A 166 -0.31 14.90 -1.92
C GLU A 166 0.67 13.75 -1.69
N LEU A 167 1.07 13.08 -2.77
CA LEU A 167 2.05 12.00 -2.71
C LEU A 167 3.40 12.54 -2.23
N PHE A 168 3.95 11.96 -1.17
CA PHE A 168 5.22 12.36 -0.59
C PHE A 168 6.35 11.51 -1.17
N LEU A 169 7.05 12.06 -2.15
CA LEU A 169 8.17 11.38 -2.82
C LEU A 169 9.53 11.60 -2.13
N GLY A 170 9.63 12.61 -1.25
CA GLY A 170 10.92 13.05 -0.68
C GLY A 170 11.80 13.77 -1.69
N ASP A 171 12.93 14.29 -1.22
CA ASP A 171 13.83 15.10 -2.03
C ASP A 171 14.57 14.28 -3.11
N ASN A 172 14.72 12.98 -2.90
CA ASN A 172 15.43 12.07 -3.80
C ASN A 172 14.50 11.06 -4.51
N GLY A 173 13.18 11.22 -4.39
CA GLY A 173 12.22 10.23 -4.90
C GLY A 173 12.31 8.86 -4.21
N ALA A 174 12.79 8.82 -2.97
CA ALA A 174 13.01 7.59 -2.21
C ALA A 174 12.25 7.56 -0.87
N ALA A 175 11.25 8.43 -0.71
CA ALA A 175 10.36 8.32 0.43
C ALA A 175 9.55 7.03 0.35
N ALA A 176 9.18 6.50 1.51
CA ALA A 176 8.40 5.27 1.63
C ALA A 176 9.06 3.98 1.04
N GLU A 177 10.38 3.97 0.84
CA GLU A 177 11.16 2.75 0.61
C GLU A 177 11.21 1.89 1.88
N VAL A 178 10.02 1.45 2.31
CA VAL A 178 9.78 0.85 3.65
C VAL A 178 10.34 -0.55 3.80
N TRP A 179 10.65 -1.24 2.70
CA TRP A 179 11.24 -2.59 2.72
C TRP A 179 12.59 -2.66 3.44
N VAL A 180 13.29 -1.52 3.56
CA VAL A 180 14.57 -1.40 4.27
C VAL A 180 14.43 -1.20 5.78
N LEU A 181 13.22 -1.01 6.32
CA LEU A 181 13.01 -1.01 7.76
C LEU A 181 13.51 -2.34 8.34
N ARG A 182 13.95 -2.34 9.58
CA ARG A 182 14.47 -3.58 10.19
C ARG A 182 13.33 -4.51 10.55
N ASP A 183 13.54 -5.79 10.26
CA ASP A 183 12.68 -6.85 10.77
C ASP A 183 12.76 -6.89 12.30
N LYS A 184 11.62 -6.85 12.98
CA LYS A 184 11.55 -6.91 14.46
C LYS A 184 12.09 -8.22 15.02
N ARG A 185 11.81 -9.33 14.35
CA ARG A 185 12.15 -10.68 14.81
C ARG A 185 13.60 -11.02 14.52
N GLU A 186 14.11 -10.57 13.37
CA GLU A 186 15.48 -10.79 12.92
C GLU A 186 16.11 -9.47 12.43
N PRO A 187 16.58 -8.59 13.36
CA PRO A 187 16.99 -7.22 13.03
C PRO A 187 18.21 -7.08 12.10
N VAL A 188 18.82 -8.16 11.68
CA VAL A 188 19.89 -8.19 10.65
C VAL A 188 19.31 -8.12 9.23
N TYR A 189 18.02 -8.39 9.08
CA TYR A 189 17.31 -8.35 7.81
C TYR A 189 16.38 -7.12 7.71
N GLY A 190 15.99 -6.80 6.48
CA GLY A 190 14.91 -5.85 6.21
C GLY A 190 13.54 -6.50 6.43
N VAL A 191 12.54 -5.68 6.72
CA VAL A 191 11.16 -6.09 7.01
C VAL A 191 10.55 -6.97 5.90
N GLU A 192 10.94 -6.77 4.65
CA GLU A 192 10.50 -7.57 3.51
C GLU A 192 10.82 -9.06 3.69
N GLU A 193 11.91 -9.38 4.39
CA GLU A 193 12.28 -10.76 4.69
C GLU A 193 11.38 -11.43 5.75
N GLY A 194 10.58 -10.64 6.48
CA GLY A 194 9.62 -11.15 7.47
C GLY A 194 8.18 -11.28 6.95
N ILE A 195 7.83 -10.64 5.81
CA ILE A 195 6.41 -10.55 5.40
C ILE A 195 6.13 -10.74 3.90
N SER A 196 7.12 -10.83 3.02
CA SER A 196 6.89 -11.09 1.59
C SER A 196 6.42 -12.53 1.31
N ILE A 197 5.97 -12.80 0.08
CA ILE A 197 5.60 -14.16 -0.38
C ILE A 197 6.71 -15.17 -0.05
N ARG A 198 7.99 -14.82 -0.32
CA ARG A 198 9.11 -15.71 -0.02
C ARG A 198 9.33 -15.91 1.48
N ALA A 199 9.05 -14.87 2.28
CA ALA A 199 9.15 -14.94 3.73
C ALA A 199 8.10 -15.89 4.32
N ILE A 200 6.84 -15.77 3.92
CA ILE A 200 5.75 -16.66 4.33
C ILE A 200 6.08 -18.12 3.99
N LYS A 201 6.54 -18.40 2.77
CA LYS A 201 6.93 -19.75 2.34
C LYS A 201 8.06 -20.32 3.18
N ARG A 202 9.10 -19.54 3.39
CA ARG A 202 10.28 -19.92 4.18
C ARG A 202 9.92 -20.19 5.64
N GLU A 203 9.12 -19.34 6.25
CA GLU A 203 8.73 -19.46 7.65
C GLU A 203 7.82 -20.67 7.88
N TYR A 204 6.85 -20.92 7.00
CA TYR A 204 6.05 -22.14 7.08
C TYR A 204 6.89 -23.41 6.94
N ALA A 205 7.79 -23.47 5.98
CA ALA A 205 8.70 -24.60 5.80
C ALA A 205 9.58 -24.83 7.04
N ARG A 206 10.06 -23.74 7.66
CA ARG A 206 10.86 -23.79 8.89
C ARG A 206 10.07 -24.34 10.08
N LEU A 207 8.82 -23.90 10.27
CA LEU A 207 7.98 -24.28 11.40
C LEU A 207 7.39 -25.69 11.24
N SER A 208 7.02 -26.06 10.04
CA SER A 208 6.32 -27.32 9.77
C SER A 208 7.24 -28.48 9.38
N GLY A 209 8.46 -28.17 8.88
CA GLY A 209 9.32 -29.16 8.22
C GLY A 209 8.82 -29.57 6.82
N ASP A 210 7.79 -28.93 6.28
CA ASP A 210 7.21 -29.23 4.97
C ASP A 210 8.10 -28.68 3.85
N SER A 211 8.54 -29.53 2.96
CA SER A 211 9.42 -29.19 1.83
C SER A 211 8.70 -28.96 0.51
N ARG A 212 7.36 -29.00 0.49
CA ARG A 212 6.57 -28.74 -0.73
C ARG A 212 6.70 -27.28 -1.18
N GLU A 213 6.64 -27.05 -2.48
CA GLU A 213 6.56 -25.70 -3.06
C GLU A 213 5.14 -25.15 -2.91
N LEU A 214 4.84 -24.57 -1.74
CA LEU A 214 3.54 -24.01 -1.41
C LEU A 214 3.50 -22.51 -1.70
N THR A 215 2.35 -22.00 -2.09
CA THR A 215 2.06 -20.58 -2.18
C THR A 215 1.50 -20.06 -0.84
N PRO A 216 1.49 -18.75 -0.58
CA PRO A 216 0.82 -18.20 0.61
C PRO A 216 -0.67 -18.58 0.69
N ARG A 217 -1.34 -18.76 -0.46
CA ARG A 217 -2.71 -19.26 -0.52
C ARG A 217 -2.81 -20.70 -0.02
N ASP A 218 -1.91 -21.57 -0.47
CA ASP A 218 -1.89 -22.98 -0.01
C ASP A 218 -1.65 -23.04 1.51
N ILE A 219 -0.73 -22.21 2.03
CA ILE A 219 -0.44 -22.11 3.47
C ILE A 219 -1.69 -21.60 4.23
N PHE A 220 -2.44 -20.66 3.66
CA PHE A 220 -3.71 -20.21 4.21
C PHE A 220 -4.75 -21.32 4.22
N GLU A 221 -4.89 -22.10 3.14
CA GLU A 221 -5.80 -23.25 3.11
C GLU A 221 -5.42 -24.34 4.12
N ILE A 222 -4.12 -24.52 4.39
CA ILE A 222 -3.63 -25.38 5.47
C ILE A 222 -4.03 -24.80 6.85
N ALA A 223 -3.92 -23.49 7.04
CA ALA A 223 -4.33 -22.82 8.28
C ALA A 223 -5.83 -23.00 8.55
N GLU A 224 -6.67 -22.95 7.51
CA GLU A 224 -8.12 -23.17 7.57
C GLU A 224 -8.51 -24.67 7.72
N GLY A 225 -7.55 -25.61 7.50
CA GLY A 225 -7.81 -27.04 7.53
C GLY A 225 -8.42 -27.60 6.22
N ASN A 226 -8.41 -26.83 5.16
CA ASN A 226 -8.92 -27.22 3.83
C ASN A 226 -7.87 -27.94 2.98
N MET A 227 -6.60 -27.90 3.38
CA MET A 227 -5.47 -28.55 2.72
C MET A 227 -4.64 -29.30 3.76
N GLU A 228 -4.10 -30.47 3.36
CA GLU A 228 -3.24 -31.28 4.23
C GLU A 228 -1.94 -30.54 4.55
N GLY A 229 -1.59 -30.50 5.84
CA GLY A 229 -0.39 -29.85 6.36
C GLY A 229 -0.47 -29.53 7.85
N ASN A 230 0.54 -28.83 8.36
CA ASN A 230 0.57 -28.43 9.76
C ASN A 230 -0.19 -27.09 9.95
N SER A 231 -1.47 -27.16 10.32
CA SER A 231 -2.32 -26.00 10.51
C SER A 231 -1.81 -25.05 11.62
N ALA A 232 -1.20 -25.58 12.68
CA ALA A 232 -0.63 -24.75 13.74
C ALA A 232 0.55 -23.92 13.22
N ALA A 233 1.47 -24.56 12.50
CA ALA A 233 2.62 -23.88 11.88
C ALA A 233 2.16 -22.84 10.82
N ALA A 234 1.09 -23.13 10.07
CA ALA A 234 0.55 -22.20 9.09
C ALA A 234 -0.04 -20.94 9.76
N LYS A 235 -0.77 -21.08 10.86
CA LYS A 235 -1.30 -19.96 11.65
C LYS A 235 -0.17 -19.14 12.27
N GLU A 236 0.82 -19.80 12.89
CA GLU A 236 2.00 -19.18 13.48
C GLU A 236 2.82 -18.40 12.44
N THR A 237 2.92 -18.91 11.21
CA THR A 237 3.56 -18.20 10.09
C THR A 237 2.93 -16.83 9.84
N PHE A 238 1.60 -16.76 9.75
CA PHE A 238 0.92 -15.48 9.54
C PHE A 238 0.94 -14.59 10.79
N GLU A 239 0.95 -15.18 11.99
CA GLU A 239 1.11 -14.43 13.24
C GLU A 239 2.49 -13.74 13.29
N HIS A 240 3.56 -14.44 12.96
CA HIS A 240 4.91 -13.89 12.87
C HIS A 240 5.00 -12.75 11.84
N ALA A 241 4.40 -12.94 10.67
CA ALA A 241 4.31 -11.88 9.66
C ALA A 241 3.51 -10.67 10.17
N GLY A 242 2.47 -10.89 10.97
CA GLY A 242 1.69 -9.84 11.60
C GLY A 242 2.48 -9.02 12.64
N GLU A 243 3.34 -9.67 13.43
CA GLU A 243 4.24 -8.98 14.35
C GLU A 243 5.21 -8.04 13.61
N VAL A 244 5.81 -8.54 12.53
CA VAL A 244 6.74 -7.75 11.68
C VAL A 244 6.01 -6.58 11.02
N LEU A 245 4.82 -6.81 10.49
CA LEU A 245 3.99 -5.76 9.88
C LEU A 245 3.57 -4.70 10.89
N GLY A 246 3.12 -5.12 12.08
CA GLY A 246 2.69 -4.19 13.13
C GLY A 246 3.81 -3.26 13.58
N GLU A 247 5.03 -3.78 13.75
CA GLU A 247 6.21 -2.97 14.08
C GLU A 247 6.57 -2.00 12.95
N ALA A 248 6.50 -2.44 11.68
CA ALA A 248 6.75 -1.57 10.54
C ALA A 248 5.73 -0.42 10.47
N ILE A 249 4.43 -0.74 10.63
CA ILE A 249 3.35 0.27 10.67
C ILE A 249 3.57 1.25 11.81
N ALA A 250 3.85 0.78 13.02
CA ALA A 250 4.09 1.64 14.18
C ALA A 250 5.25 2.61 13.93
N SER A 251 6.34 2.12 13.33
CA SER A 251 7.52 2.92 13.00
C SER A 251 7.23 4.01 11.96
N MET A 252 6.49 3.67 10.91
CA MET A 252 6.09 4.62 9.87
C MET A 252 5.08 5.65 10.42
N ASN A 253 4.08 5.18 11.15
CA ASN A 253 3.00 6.05 11.60
C ASN A 253 3.41 6.97 12.76
N ALA A 254 4.46 6.64 13.49
CA ALA A 254 5.10 7.58 14.43
C ALA A 254 5.62 8.86 13.75
N VAL A 255 5.88 8.81 12.44
CA VAL A 255 6.38 9.96 11.65
C VAL A 255 5.27 10.61 10.81
N VAL A 256 4.36 9.81 10.27
CA VAL A 256 3.34 10.29 9.30
C VAL A 256 2.05 10.74 9.98
N ASP A 257 1.63 10.05 11.04
CA ASP A 257 0.34 10.27 11.73
C ASP A 257 -0.84 10.29 10.74
N GLY A 258 -1.16 9.14 10.17
CA GLY A 258 -2.19 9.00 9.14
C GLY A 258 -3.02 7.72 9.25
N ILE A 259 -3.98 7.56 8.35
CA ILE A 259 -4.71 6.32 8.11
C ILE A 259 -3.74 5.32 7.44
N VAL A 260 -3.87 4.04 7.76
CA VAL A 260 -3.06 2.97 7.15
C VAL A 260 -3.95 2.07 6.30
N VAL A 261 -3.55 1.85 5.07
CA VAL A 261 -4.24 0.92 4.15
C VAL A 261 -3.28 -0.16 3.72
N ILE A 262 -3.72 -1.41 3.82
CA ILE A 262 -2.91 -2.59 3.50
C ILE A 262 -3.56 -3.30 2.33
N GLY A 263 -2.82 -3.45 1.23
CA GLY A 263 -3.23 -4.17 0.02
C GLY A 263 -2.32 -5.33 -0.33
N GLY A 264 -2.64 -6.02 -1.43
CA GLY A 264 -1.86 -7.14 -1.94
C GLY A 264 -2.39 -8.51 -1.52
N GLY A 265 -1.87 -9.56 -2.17
CA GLY A 265 -2.43 -10.91 -2.05
C GLY A 265 -2.33 -11.56 -0.67
N ILE A 266 -1.34 -11.18 0.14
CA ILE A 266 -1.16 -11.73 1.49
C ILE A 266 -2.27 -11.27 2.46
N VAL A 267 -2.94 -10.14 2.18
CA VAL A 267 -4.05 -9.62 2.99
C VAL A 267 -5.24 -10.60 3.04
N ALA A 268 -5.37 -11.51 2.09
CA ALA A 268 -6.36 -12.59 2.16
C ALA A 268 -6.26 -13.41 3.47
N ALA A 269 -5.07 -13.45 4.09
CA ALA A 269 -4.84 -14.10 5.38
C ALA A 269 -5.05 -13.17 6.59
N GLN A 270 -5.74 -12.03 6.44
CA GLN A 270 -5.97 -11.02 7.49
C GLN A 270 -6.49 -11.62 8.80
N LYS A 271 -7.30 -12.68 8.72
CA LYS A 271 -7.84 -13.39 9.90
C LYS A 271 -6.74 -13.83 10.89
N TYR A 272 -5.56 -14.22 10.38
CA TYR A 272 -4.43 -14.67 11.18
C TYR A 272 -3.37 -13.59 11.36
N LEU A 273 -3.26 -12.68 10.39
CA LEU A 273 -2.29 -11.59 10.37
C LEU A 273 -2.69 -10.44 11.32
N MET A 274 -3.94 -9.94 11.20
CA MET A 274 -4.37 -8.72 11.88
C MET A 274 -4.39 -8.80 13.41
N PRO A 275 -4.70 -9.93 14.07
CA PRO A 275 -4.61 -10.00 15.53
C PRO A 275 -3.20 -9.69 16.06
N ALA A 276 -2.14 -10.13 15.38
CA ALA A 276 -0.77 -9.82 15.74
C ALA A 276 -0.41 -8.37 15.43
N VAL A 277 -0.82 -7.84 14.28
CA VAL A 277 -0.67 -6.41 13.93
C VAL A 277 -1.27 -5.53 15.02
N MET A 278 -2.52 -5.76 15.40
CA MET A 278 -3.23 -4.95 16.40
C MET A 278 -2.62 -5.07 17.79
N ARG A 279 -2.10 -6.25 18.14
CA ARG A 279 -1.36 -6.47 19.40
C ARG A 279 -0.08 -5.64 19.45
N GLU A 280 0.66 -5.56 18.32
CA GLU A 280 1.86 -4.74 18.22
C GLU A 280 1.53 -3.24 18.31
N LEU A 281 0.56 -2.77 17.54
CA LEU A 281 0.21 -1.35 17.48
C LEU A 281 -0.33 -0.82 18.81
N ASN A 282 -1.14 -1.60 19.53
CA ASN A 282 -1.71 -1.25 20.82
C ASN A 282 -0.91 -1.81 22.02
N GLY A 283 0.30 -2.31 21.77
CA GLY A 283 1.20 -2.84 22.77
C GLY A 283 1.97 -1.75 23.54
N THR A 284 2.96 -2.16 24.29
CA THR A 284 3.81 -1.27 25.09
C THR A 284 5.29 -1.53 24.84
N LEU A 285 6.10 -0.50 25.05
CA LEU A 285 7.55 -0.57 25.07
C LEU A 285 8.05 -0.56 26.53
N SER A 286 9.00 -1.44 26.81
CA SER A 286 9.71 -1.39 28.11
C SER A 286 10.60 -0.16 28.16
N MET A 287 10.60 0.52 29.28
CA MET A 287 11.50 1.63 29.57
C MET A 287 12.61 1.14 30.49
N TYR A 288 13.81 1.74 30.41
CA TYR A 288 14.88 1.44 31.34
C TYR A 288 14.51 1.83 32.78
N GLU A 289 13.75 2.90 32.93
CA GLU A 289 13.23 3.38 34.20
C GLU A 289 11.76 3.78 34.06
N GLY A 290 10.94 3.50 35.07
CA GLY A 290 9.53 3.88 35.10
C GLY A 290 8.57 2.81 34.57
N ALA A 291 7.34 3.20 34.32
CA ALA A 291 6.30 2.34 33.75
C ALA A 291 6.52 2.13 32.24
N PRO A 292 6.06 1.02 31.67
CA PRO A 292 6.02 0.84 30.23
C PRO A 292 5.27 1.99 29.53
N ALA A 293 5.73 2.40 28.37
CA ALA A 293 5.06 3.39 27.53
C ALA A 293 4.26 2.68 26.44
N ASP A 294 3.16 3.30 25.99
CA ASP A 294 2.41 2.81 24.82
C ASP A 294 3.32 2.80 23.59
N ARG A 295 3.17 1.77 22.75
CA ARG A 295 3.98 1.67 21.51
C ARG A 295 3.70 2.84 20.56
N MET A 296 2.50 3.39 20.61
CA MET A 296 2.07 4.50 19.77
C MET A 296 1.30 5.55 20.59
N GLU A 297 1.43 6.82 20.20
CA GLU A 297 0.62 7.93 20.73
C GLU A 297 -0.87 7.83 20.34
N MET A 298 -1.18 7.06 19.30
CA MET A 298 -2.54 6.82 18.81
C MET A 298 -2.97 5.42 19.17
N LYS A 299 -4.26 5.26 19.50
CA LYS A 299 -4.89 3.94 19.58
C LYS A 299 -5.24 3.49 18.16
N ALA A 300 -4.79 2.30 17.78
CA ALA A 300 -5.09 1.67 16.52
C ALA A 300 -6.43 0.93 16.56
N PHE A 301 -7.18 0.99 15.46
CA PHE A 301 -8.47 0.33 15.26
C PHE A 301 -8.48 -0.36 13.90
N PHE A 302 -8.89 -1.62 13.87
CA PHE A 302 -9.04 -2.37 12.62
C PHE A 302 -10.44 -2.11 12.03
N LEU A 303 -10.54 -1.20 11.06
CA LEU A 303 -11.83 -0.70 10.56
C LEU A 303 -12.68 -1.73 9.81
N ASN A 304 -12.08 -2.86 9.38
CA ASN A 304 -12.85 -3.99 8.84
C ASN A 304 -13.57 -4.79 9.93
N ASP A 305 -13.14 -4.69 11.19
CA ASP A 305 -13.86 -5.23 12.32
C ASP A 305 -14.98 -4.25 12.75
N PRO A 306 -16.25 -4.71 12.84
CA PRO A 306 -17.35 -3.81 13.19
C PRO A 306 -17.25 -3.18 14.57
N VAL A 307 -16.68 -3.89 15.55
CA VAL A 307 -16.54 -3.40 16.94
C VAL A 307 -15.47 -2.32 17.00
N ASP A 308 -14.32 -2.56 16.37
CA ASP A 308 -13.22 -1.59 16.29
C ASP A 308 -13.66 -0.35 15.51
N ARG A 309 -14.40 -0.53 14.42
CA ARG A 309 -14.93 0.58 13.62
C ARG A 309 -15.90 1.45 14.42
N GLU A 310 -16.81 0.86 15.17
CA GLU A 310 -17.72 1.60 16.06
C GLU A 310 -16.94 2.36 17.13
N ALA A 311 -15.95 1.72 17.75
CA ALA A 311 -15.09 2.35 18.75
C ALA A 311 -14.22 3.48 18.17
N PHE A 312 -13.77 3.36 16.91
CA PHE A 312 -13.06 4.41 16.18
C PHE A 312 -13.96 5.64 15.96
N LEU A 313 -15.21 5.41 15.61
CA LEU A 313 -16.18 6.48 15.33
C LEU A 313 -16.74 7.14 16.60
N THR A 314 -16.74 6.44 17.72
CA THR A 314 -17.30 6.92 19.00
C THR A 314 -16.31 7.82 19.74
N PRO A 315 -16.66 9.10 20.06
CA PRO A 315 -15.78 9.98 20.82
C PRO A 315 -15.71 9.60 22.29
N THR A 316 -14.56 9.86 22.90
CA THR A 316 -14.37 9.81 24.35
C THR A 316 -14.37 11.26 24.88
N VAL A 317 -15.57 11.83 25.08
CA VAL A 317 -15.68 13.25 25.44
C VAL A 317 -15.40 13.46 26.91
N LYS A 318 -14.49 14.44 27.19
CA LYS A 318 -14.25 15.01 28.50
C LYS A 318 -14.56 16.51 28.47
N HIS A 319 -15.14 17.02 29.53
CA HIS A 319 -15.36 18.45 29.72
C HIS A 319 -14.29 18.98 30.67
N ILE A 320 -13.49 19.91 30.20
CA ILE A 320 -12.39 20.51 30.98
C ILE A 320 -12.75 21.93 31.32
N VAL A 321 -12.73 22.26 32.60
CA VAL A 321 -13.02 23.62 33.08
C VAL A 321 -11.86 24.57 32.67
N VAL A 322 -12.22 25.70 32.09
CA VAL A 322 -11.26 26.76 31.77
C VAL A 322 -10.78 27.41 33.06
N PRO A 323 -9.47 27.41 33.38
CA PRO A 323 -8.97 27.96 34.61
C PRO A 323 -9.42 29.39 34.86
N GLY A 324 -9.99 29.64 36.04
CA GLY A 324 -10.46 30.98 36.44
C GLY A 324 -11.84 31.38 35.93
N THR A 325 -12.58 30.45 35.32
CA THR A 325 -13.95 30.63 34.81
C THR A 325 -14.86 29.47 35.20
N THR A 326 -16.15 29.56 34.85
CA THR A 326 -17.13 28.49 34.95
C THR A 326 -17.30 27.77 33.59
N ASP A 327 -16.63 28.22 32.55
CA ASP A 327 -16.76 27.67 31.21
C ASP A 327 -16.05 26.32 31.09
N THR A 328 -16.54 25.46 30.23
CA THR A 328 -15.95 24.16 29.90
C THR A 328 -15.65 24.04 28.41
N VAL A 329 -14.57 23.32 28.11
CA VAL A 329 -14.20 22.96 26.74
C VAL A 329 -14.34 21.44 26.60
N GLU A 330 -14.97 21.01 25.52
CA GLU A 330 -15.00 19.61 25.14
C GLU A 330 -13.64 19.16 24.59
N TYR A 331 -13.21 18.02 25.06
CA TYR A 331 -11.92 17.42 24.66
C TYR A 331 -12.06 15.90 24.47
N ASP A 332 -11.62 15.38 23.35
CA ASP A 332 -11.44 13.95 23.11
C ASP A 332 -9.94 13.60 23.28
N PRO A 333 -9.55 12.95 24.39
CA PRO A 333 -8.15 12.64 24.67
C PRO A 333 -7.60 11.49 23.80
N VAL A 334 -8.48 10.73 23.14
CA VAL A 334 -8.06 9.56 22.37
C VAL A 334 -7.70 9.98 20.95
N LYS A 335 -6.41 9.95 20.66
CA LYS A 335 -5.92 10.01 19.28
C LYS A 335 -6.19 8.65 18.63
N ARG A 336 -6.71 8.64 17.42
CA ARG A 336 -7.13 7.40 16.73
C ARG A 336 -6.43 7.25 15.41
N MET A 337 -6.06 6.00 15.10
CA MET A 337 -5.56 5.55 13.80
C MET A 337 -6.46 4.40 13.31
N GLY A 338 -6.87 4.44 12.08
CA GLY A 338 -7.60 3.36 11.41
C GLY A 338 -6.77 2.72 10.33
#